data_793319943eb0627ad491d8efb0ab99db
#
_entry.id   793319943eb0627ad491d8efb0ab99db
#
_cell.length_a   1.000
_cell.length_b   1.000
_cell.length_c   1.000
_cell.angle_alpha   90.00
_cell.angle_beta   90.00
_cell.angle_gamma   90.00
#
_symmetry.space_group_name_H-M   'P 1'
#
loop_
_entity.id
_entity.type
_entity.pdbx_description
1 polymer ?
#
loop_
_entity_poly.entity_id
_entity_poly.type
_entity_poly.pdbx_seq_one_letter_code
_entity_poly.pdbx_strand_id
1 'polypeptide(L)'
;RLDVAVLDEYADMNARLFPEIVRPALSDFGTGKCLWIGTPRGTDQFKAIYDTALGNMDKGDDEWFAMRFPASETGIIPEKELQAARDTMDESQYEQEFECSWAAALVGAYYAKMLDRIELAGQVGSVPWEPNSPVWTAWDLGMRDSTAIWMGQSIRGEAGHRIIDYYESSGEGLHHYISYLHNLPYVFVRHYF
;
A
#
# COMPACT_ATOMS: atom_id res chain seq x y z
N ARG A 1 32.35 -4.42 -11.11
CA ARG A 1 32.11 -3.23 -11.91
C ARG A 1 30.98 -3.50 -12.88
N LEU A 2 30.01 -2.61 -12.96
CA LEU A 2 28.93 -2.60 -13.94
C LEU A 2 28.92 -1.24 -14.64
N ASP A 3 28.74 -1.24 -15.96
CA ASP A 3 28.52 -0.01 -16.74
C ASP A 3 27.01 0.21 -16.95
N VAL A 4 26.24 -0.88 -17.03
CA VAL A 4 24.77 -0.86 -17.12
C VAL A 4 24.20 -2.01 -16.29
N ALA A 5 23.12 -1.76 -15.59
CA ALA A 5 22.29 -2.77 -14.96
C ALA A 5 20.86 -2.69 -15.53
N VAL A 6 20.26 -3.83 -15.83
CA VAL A 6 18.83 -3.95 -16.16
C VAL A 6 18.20 -4.81 -15.09
N LEU A 7 17.22 -4.26 -14.39
CA LEU A 7 16.46 -4.94 -13.33
C LEU A 7 15.03 -5.16 -13.87
N ASP A 8 14.83 -6.36 -14.42
CA ASP A 8 13.55 -6.76 -15.00
C ASP A 8 12.67 -7.37 -13.91
N GLU A 9 11.37 -7.10 -13.95
CA GLU A 9 10.42 -7.43 -12.88
C GLU A 9 10.87 -6.91 -11.50
N TYR A 10 11.28 -5.64 -11.46
CA TYR A 10 11.90 -5.06 -10.26
C TYR A 10 10.98 -5.05 -9.04
N ALA A 11 9.67 -5.00 -9.23
CA ALA A 11 8.69 -5.11 -8.16
C ALA A 11 8.81 -6.44 -7.38
N ASP A 12 9.22 -7.54 -8.05
CA ASP A 12 9.39 -8.86 -7.44
C ASP A 12 10.78 -9.10 -6.85
N MET A 13 11.71 -8.18 -7.07
CA MET A 13 13.06 -8.30 -6.53
C MET A 13 13.13 -7.91 -5.06
N ASN A 14 14.16 -8.40 -4.38
CA ASN A 14 14.45 -7.95 -3.03
C ASN A 14 14.77 -6.45 -3.02
N ALA A 15 14.07 -5.67 -2.19
CA ALA A 15 14.22 -4.21 -2.11
C ALA A 15 15.67 -3.74 -1.80
N ARG A 16 16.48 -4.60 -1.17
CA ARG A 16 17.88 -4.32 -0.84
C ARG A 16 18.85 -4.53 -2.00
N LEU A 17 18.42 -5.22 -3.08
CA LEU A 17 19.29 -5.55 -4.20
C LEU A 17 19.90 -4.31 -4.84
N PHE A 18 19.08 -3.31 -5.15
CA PHE A 18 19.58 -2.09 -5.78
C PHE A 18 20.48 -1.28 -4.85
N PRO A 19 20.05 -0.86 -3.64
CA PRO A 19 20.86 0.01 -2.80
C PRO A 19 22.14 -0.64 -2.27
N GLU A 20 22.11 -1.95 -1.96
CA GLU A 20 23.23 -2.62 -1.30
C GLU A 20 24.22 -3.28 -2.29
N ILE A 21 23.76 -3.66 -3.49
CA ILE A 21 24.59 -4.43 -4.44
C ILE A 21 24.78 -3.68 -5.76
N VAL A 22 23.67 -3.33 -6.44
CA VAL A 22 23.76 -2.78 -7.80
C VAL A 22 24.29 -1.36 -7.79
N ARG A 23 23.77 -0.49 -6.93
CA ARG A 23 24.22 0.90 -6.83
C ARG A 23 25.71 1.05 -6.56
N PRO A 24 26.32 0.35 -5.58
CA PRO A 24 27.78 0.38 -5.40
C PRO A 24 28.56 -0.10 -6.63
N ALA A 25 28.10 -1.17 -7.30
CA ALA A 25 28.76 -1.71 -8.48
C ALA A 25 28.72 -0.76 -9.71
N LEU A 26 27.72 0.12 -9.80
CA LEU A 26 27.61 1.15 -10.83
C LEU A 26 28.39 2.43 -10.51
N SER A 27 28.82 2.63 -9.26
CA SER A 27 29.38 3.92 -8.79
C SER A 27 30.84 4.11 -9.14
N ASP A 28 31.57 3.07 -9.58
CA ASP A 28 33.04 3.08 -9.73
C ASP A 28 33.61 4.20 -10.62
N PHE A 29 32.83 4.69 -11.61
CA PHE A 29 33.30 5.73 -12.55
C PHE A 29 32.29 6.86 -12.80
N GLY A 30 31.18 6.91 -12.05
CA GLY A 30 30.18 7.95 -12.18
C GLY A 30 29.36 7.93 -13.49
N THR A 31 29.53 6.89 -14.31
CA THR A 31 28.85 6.75 -15.62
C THR A 31 27.91 5.55 -15.68
N GLY A 32 27.77 4.80 -14.58
CA GLY A 32 26.90 3.63 -14.52
C GLY A 32 25.44 4.00 -14.67
N LYS A 33 24.72 3.22 -15.49
CA LYS A 33 23.29 3.40 -15.76
C LYS A 33 22.48 2.23 -15.20
N CYS A 34 21.28 2.51 -14.73
CA CYS A 34 20.33 1.49 -14.31
C CYS A 34 19.00 1.68 -15.04
N LEU A 35 18.44 0.58 -15.50
CA LEU A 35 17.11 0.50 -16.07
C LEU A 35 16.27 -0.43 -15.18
N TRP A 36 15.16 0.07 -14.68
CA TRP A 36 14.17 -0.69 -13.95
C TRP A 36 12.95 -0.92 -14.84
N ILE A 37 12.56 -2.16 -14.99
CA ILE A 37 11.42 -2.57 -15.84
C ILE A 37 10.52 -3.47 -14.98
N GLY A 38 9.25 -3.51 -15.28
CA GLY A 38 8.29 -4.43 -14.65
C GLY A 38 6.88 -3.89 -14.64
N THR A 39 5.99 -4.70 -14.10
CA THR A 39 4.59 -4.37 -13.85
C THR A 39 4.45 -3.75 -12.45
N PRO A 40 3.61 -2.72 -12.26
CA PRO A 40 3.32 -2.17 -10.94
C PRO A 40 2.77 -3.21 -9.96
N ARG A 41 3.27 -3.21 -8.70
CA ARG A 41 2.77 -4.10 -7.64
C ARG A 41 2.51 -3.36 -6.33
N GLY A 42 1.74 -2.28 -6.40
CA GLY A 42 1.40 -1.47 -5.23
C GLY A 42 2.47 -0.46 -4.85
N THR A 43 2.58 -0.18 -3.55
CA THR A 43 3.51 0.83 -2.98
C THR A 43 4.82 0.19 -2.55
N ASP A 44 5.50 -0.47 -3.46
CA ASP A 44 6.77 -1.15 -3.26
C ASP A 44 8.00 -0.30 -3.64
N GLN A 45 9.18 -0.92 -3.68
CA GLN A 45 10.42 -0.27 -4.09
C GLN A 45 10.40 0.21 -5.55
N PHE A 46 9.60 -0.43 -6.43
CA PHE A 46 9.46 -0.01 -7.82
C PHE A 46 8.67 1.29 -7.93
N LYS A 47 7.57 1.40 -7.16
CA LYS A 47 6.84 2.66 -7.03
C LYS A 47 7.71 3.79 -6.50
N ALA A 48 8.50 3.51 -5.45
CA ALA A 48 9.37 4.50 -4.84
C ALA A 48 10.43 5.05 -5.82
N ILE A 49 11.06 4.19 -6.63
CA ILE A 49 12.04 4.64 -7.63
C ILE A 49 11.37 5.38 -8.79
N TYR A 50 10.18 4.95 -9.20
CA TYR A 50 9.39 5.63 -10.23
C TYR A 50 9.01 7.05 -9.81
N ASP A 51 8.50 7.24 -8.58
CA ASP A 51 8.17 8.56 -8.03
C ASP A 51 9.42 9.45 -7.87
N THR A 52 10.54 8.85 -7.49
CA THR A 52 11.83 9.56 -7.42
C THR A 52 12.24 10.07 -8.81
N ALA A 53 12.11 9.24 -9.83
CA ALA A 53 12.43 9.60 -11.20
C ALA A 53 11.53 10.74 -11.70
N LEU A 54 10.21 10.65 -11.50
CA LEU A 54 9.29 11.72 -11.86
C LEU A 54 9.62 13.03 -11.15
N GLY A 55 9.87 12.98 -9.84
CA GLY A 55 10.20 14.18 -9.07
C GLY A 55 11.52 14.83 -9.46
N ASN A 56 12.47 14.10 -10.03
CA ASN A 56 13.72 14.64 -10.58
C ASN A 56 13.53 15.20 -11.98
N MET A 57 12.75 14.53 -12.84
CA MET A 57 12.36 15.05 -14.15
C MET A 57 11.62 16.39 -14.03
N ASP A 58 10.72 16.53 -13.07
CA ASP A 58 10.00 17.78 -12.80
C ASP A 58 10.92 18.94 -12.38
N LYS A 59 12.08 18.62 -11.80
CA LYS A 59 13.14 19.58 -11.45
C LYS A 59 14.10 19.89 -12.61
N GLY A 60 13.91 19.22 -13.75
CA GLY A 60 14.75 19.38 -14.94
C GLY A 60 16.06 18.59 -14.89
N ASP A 61 16.13 17.54 -14.06
CA ASP A 61 17.27 16.64 -14.00
C ASP A 61 17.20 15.64 -15.16
N ASP A 62 18.05 15.77 -16.14
CA ASP A 62 18.11 14.96 -17.37
C ASP A 62 18.81 13.59 -17.19
N GLU A 63 19.35 13.33 -16.00
CA GLU A 63 19.89 12.00 -15.65
C GLU A 63 18.78 11.01 -15.33
N TRP A 64 17.56 11.49 -15.08
CA TRP A 64 16.41 10.65 -14.73
C TRP A 64 15.35 10.65 -15.82
N PHE A 65 14.80 9.46 -16.08
CA PHE A 65 13.70 9.27 -17.01
C PHE A 65 12.75 8.20 -16.48
N ALA A 66 11.45 8.47 -16.52
CA ALA A 66 10.41 7.52 -16.19
C ALA A 66 9.23 7.66 -17.14
N MET A 67 8.65 6.53 -17.53
CA MET A 67 7.42 6.50 -18.32
C MET A 67 6.63 5.22 -18.03
N ARG A 68 5.36 5.24 -18.39
CA ARG A 68 4.46 4.07 -18.38
C ARG A 68 3.96 3.81 -19.80
N PHE A 69 3.61 2.56 -20.06
CA PHE A 69 3.05 2.13 -21.34
C PHE A 69 1.72 1.39 -21.12
N PRO A 70 0.62 2.09 -20.75
CA PRO A 70 -0.68 1.47 -20.68
C PRO A 70 -1.09 0.89 -22.04
N ALA A 71 -1.67 -0.30 -22.05
CA ALA A 71 -2.07 -0.97 -23.28
C ALA A 71 -3.10 -0.15 -24.07
N SER A 72 -4.01 0.53 -23.37
CA SER A 72 -5.01 1.44 -23.95
C SER A 72 -4.39 2.63 -24.72
N GLU A 73 -3.20 3.09 -24.32
CA GLU A 73 -2.53 4.23 -24.93
C GLU A 73 -1.57 3.83 -26.04
N THR A 74 -0.95 2.65 -25.96
CA THR A 74 0.08 2.23 -26.90
C THR A 74 -0.47 1.68 -28.22
N GLY A 75 -1.65 1.06 -28.17
CA GLY A 75 -2.26 0.39 -29.33
C GLY A 75 -1.45 -0.78 -29.88
N ILE A 76 -0.44 -1.28 -29.12
CA ILE A 76 0.42 -2.40 -29.54
C ILE A 76 -0.34 -3.73 -29.44
N ILE A 77 -1.15 -3.89 -28.40
CA ILE A 77 -1.94 -5.09 -28.16
C ILE A 77 -3.29 -4.94 -28.89
N PRO A 78 -3.67 -5.90 -29.75
CA PRO A 78 -4.97 -5.84 -30.42
C PRO A 78 -6.14 -5.83 -29.44
N GLU A 79 -7.19 -5.04 -29.74
CA GLU A 79 -8.37 -4.92 -28.86
C GLU A 79 -9.03 -6.26 -28.53
N LYS A 80 -8.99 -7.21 -29.50
CA LYS A 80 -9.49 -8.58 -29.28
C LYS A 80 -8.77 -9.29 -28.13
N GLU A 81 -7.45 -9.10 -28.02
CA GLU A 81 -6.64 -9.71 -26.94
C GLU A 81 -6.88 -9.00 -25.62
N LEU A 82 -7.03 -7.66 -25.63
CA LEU A 82 -7.39 -6.90 -24.45
C LEU A 82 -8.77 -7.30 -23.92
N GLN A 83 -9.73 -7.53 -24.81
CA GLN A 83 -11.06 -7.99 -24.41
C GLN A 83 -11.01 -9.41 -23.83
N ALA A 84 -10.27 -10.32 -24.45
CA ALA A 84 -10.09 -11.67 -23.91
C ALA A 84 -9.42 -11.67 -22.52
N ALA A 85 -8.48 -10.76 -22.30
CA ALA A 85 -7.87 -10.56 -20.96
C ALA A 85 -8.89 -10.05 -19.95
N ARG A 86 -9.72 -9.05 -20.29
CA ARG A 86 -10.81 -8.55 -19.42
C ARG A 86 -11.83 -9.64 -19.07
N ASP A 87 -12.13 -10.54 -19.99
CA ASP A 87 -13.09 -11.63 -19.80
C ASP A 87 -12.55 -12.75 -18.88
N THR A 88 -11.22 -12.85 -18.71
CA THR A 88 -10.57 -13.93 -17.97
C THR A 88 -9.90 -13.49 -16.67
N MET A 89 -9.64 -12.19 -16.50
CA MET A 89 -9.02 -11.60 -15.32
C MET A 89 -10.03 -10.82 -14.49
N ASP A 90 -9.76 -10.64 -13.20
CA ASP A 90 -10.49 -9.63 -12.47
C ASP A 90 -10.04 -8.21 -12.90
N GLU A 91 -10.91 -7.23 -12.68
CA GLU A 91 -10.69 -5.84 -13.09
C GLU A 91 -9.38 -5.27 -12.52
N SER A 92 -9.06 -5.57 -11.26
CA SER A 92 -7.83 -5.08 -10.61
C SER A 92 -6.58 -5.68 -11.25
N GLN A 93 -6.65 -6.96 -11.60
CA GLN A 93 -5.54 -7.64 -12.28
C GLN A 93 -5.35 -7.08 -13.70
N TYR A 94 -6.43 -6.83 -14.44
CA TYR A 94 -6.34 -6.20 -15.77
C TYR A 94 -5.72 -4.79 -15.69
N GLU A 95 -6.21 -3.96 -14.77
CA GLU A 95 -5.68 -2.61 -14.54
C GLU A 95 -4.18 -2.62 -14.18
N GLN A 96 -3.76 -3.60 -13.38
CA GLN A 96 -2.35 -3.76 -13.02
C GLN A 96 -1.50 -4.16 -14.22
N GLU A 97 -1.86 -5.24 -14.90
CA GLU A 97 -1.03 -5.88 -15.92
C GLU A 97 -1.06 -5.12 -17.26
N PHE A 98 -2.19 -4.54 -17.64
CA PHE A 98 -2.37 -3.89 -18.92
C PHE A 98 -2.41 -2.37 -18.87
N GLU A 99 -2.88 -1.78 -17.76
CA GLU A 99 -3.01 -0.32 -17.65
C GLU A 99 -1.94 0.30 -16.73
N CYS A 100 -0.96 -0.49 -16.28
CA CYS A 100 0.13 -0.03 -15.41
C CYS A 100 -0.36 0.68 -14.14
N SER A 101 -1.46 0.20 -13.55
CA SER A 101 -2.07 0.84 -12.38
C SER A 101 -1.35 0.44 -11.10
N TRP A 102 -0.84 1.43 -10.37
CA TRP A 102 -0.28 1.23 -9.03
C TRP A 102 -1.36 0.97 -7.98
N ALA A 103 -2.54 1.55 -8.15
CA ALA A 103 -3.64 1.41 -7.21
C ALA A 103 -4.29 0.02 -7.27
N ALA A 104 -4.39 -0.57 -8.47
CA ALA A 104 -4.94 -1.91 -8.67
C ALA A 104 -4.07 -3.02 -8.07
N ALA A 105 -2.78 -2.77 -7.91
CA ALA A 105 -1.80 -3.75 -7.42
C ALA A 105 -1.94 -4.13 -5.94
N LEU A 106 -2.89 -3.58 -5.22
CA LEU A 106 -3.32 -4.07 -3.90
C LEU A 106 -4.26 -5.29 -4.03
N VAL A 107 -4.01 -6.15 -5.04
CA VAL A 107 -4.70 -7.44 -5.21
C VAL A 107 -4.36 -8.33 -4.01
N GLY A 108 -5.38 -8.60 -3.20
CA GLY A 108 -5.25 -9.25 -1.89
C GLY A 108 -5.74 -8.38 -0.73
N ALA A 109 -5.85 -7.09 -0.89
CA ALA A 109 -6.56 -6.26 0.06
C ALA A 109 -8.07 -6.41 -0.17
N TYR A 110 -8.70 -7.35 0.54
CA TYR A 110 -10.16 -7.57 0.50
C TYR A 110 -10.98 -6.27 0.59
N TYR A 111 -10.40 -5.22 1.12
CA TYR A 111 -11.06 -3.97 1.44
C TYR A 111 -10.56 -2.76 0.64
N ALA A 112 -9.60 -2.90 -0.31
CA ALA A 112 -9.00 -1.76 -1.02
C ALA A 112 -10.06 -0.84 -1.66
N LYS A 113 -10.96 -1.40 -2.48
CA LYS A 113 -12.06 -0.62 -3.13
C LYS A 113 -13.02 0.02 -2.11
N MET A 114 -13.18 -0.59 -0.93
CA MET A 114 -14.02 -0.03 0.14
C MET A 114 -13.30 1.11 0.84
N LEU A 115 -11.99 0.96 1.09
CA LEU A 115 -11.16 2.00 1.68
C LEU A 115 -11.07 3.23 0.77
N ASP A 116 -10.81 3.04 -0.52
CA ASP A 116 -10.82 4.12 -1.52
C ASP A 116 -12.15 4.87 -1.52
N ARG A 117 -13.27 4.14 -1.45
CA ARG A 117 -14.60 4.75 -1.42
C ARG A 117 -14.84 5.61 -0.18
N ILE A 118 -14.46 5.14 1.01
CA ILE A 118 -14.63 5.90 2.26
C ILE A 118 -13.67 7.08 2.33
N GLU A 119 -12.47 6.96 1.74
CA GLU A 119 -11.52 8.06 1.63
C GLU A 119 -12.05 9.15 0.69
N LEU A 120 -12.48 8.79 -0.53
CA LEU A 120 -13.11 9.70 -1.48
C LEU A 120 -14.38 10.37 -0.93
N ALA A 121 -15.11 9.67 -0.05
CA ALA A 121 -16.27 10.20 0.66
C ALA A 121 -15.90 11.12 1.85
N GLY A 122 -14.60 11.34 2.12
CA GLY A 122 -14.13 12.15 3.25
C GLY A 122 -14.41 11.52 4.61
N GLN A 123 -14.60 10.20 4.66
CA GLN A 123 -14.90 9.47 5.90
C GLN A 123 -13.63 9.02 6.65
N VAL A 124 -12.45 9.23 6.07
CA VAL A 124 -11.16 8.98 6.71
C VAL A 124 -10.61 10.30 7.22
N GLY A 125 -10.34 10.37 8.53
CA GLY A 125 -9.86 11.59 9.16
C GLY A 125 -9.96 11.55 10.68
N SER A 126 -10.01 12.71 11.33
CA SER A 126 -10.22 12.79 12.77
C SER A 126 -11.66 12.44 13.12
N VAL A 127 -11.86 11.30 13.77
CA VAL A 127 -13.18 10.82 14.19
C VAL A 127 -13.35 11.08 15.68
N PRO A 128 -14.27 12.00 16.08
CA PRO A 128 -14.44 12.33 17.48
C PRO A 128 -15.08 11.18 18.26
N TRP A 129 -14.56 10.96 19.48
CA TRP A 129 -15.18 10.07 20.46
C TRP A 129 -16.44 10.71 21.04
N GLU A 130 -17.51 9.92 21.12
CA GLU A 130 -18.75 10.32 21.79
C GLU A 130 -18.81 9.74 23.22
N PRO A 131 -18.67 10.58 24.27
CA PRO A 131 -18.57 10.11 25.66
C PRO A 131 -19.76 9.28 26.15
N ASN A 132 -20.96 9.54 25.62
CA ASN A 132 -22.19 8.87 26.04
C ASN A 132 -22.44 7.55 25.27
N SER A 133 -21.55 7.17 24.37
CA SER A 133 -21.67 5.94 23.59
C SER A 133 -20.58 4.94 23.99
N PRO A 134 -20.95 3.67 24.22
CA PRO A 134 -19.98 2.66 24.60
C PRO A 134 -19.03 2.31 23.46
N VAL A 135 -17.81 1.87 23.82
CA VAL A 135 -16.76 1.47 22.91
C VAL A 135 -16.67 -0.05 22.84
N TRP A 136 -16.55 -0.58 21.61
CA TRP A 136 -16.16 -1.97 21.38
C TRP A 136 -14.72 -2.03 20.88
N THR A 137 -14.05 -3.18 21.04
CA THR A 137 -12.72 -3.43 20.48
C THR A 137 -12.74 -4.63 19.56
N ALA A 138 -11.92 -4.59 18.52
CA ALA A 138 -11.58 -5.75 17.69
C ALA A 138 -10.06 -5.97 17.76
N TRP A 139 -9.66 -7.20 18.00
CA TRP A 139 -8.28 -7.58 18.27
C TRP A 139 -7.76 -8.49 17.16
N ASP A 140 -6.55 -8.19 16.72
CA ASP A 140 -5.72 -9.09 15.95
C ASP A 140 -4.55 -9.52 16.85
N LEU A 141 -4.55 -10.77 17.30
CA LEU A 141 -3.59 -11.28 18.27
C LEU A 141 -2.37 -11.85 17.57
N GLY A 142 -1.30 -11.07 17.48
CA GLY A 142 0.01 -11.52 17.00
C GLY A 142 0.86 -12.16 18.09
N MET A 143 1.49 -13.32 17.82
CA MET A 143 2.45 -13.96 18.73
C MET A 143 3.91 -13.71 18.33
N ARG A 144 4.18 -13.46 17.05
CA ARG A 144 5.51 -13.15 16.48
C ARG A 144 5.54 -11.83 15.74
N ASP A 145 4.38 -11.29 15.45
CA ASP A 145 4.07 -9.99 14.87
C ASP A 145 3.35 -9.11 15.89
N SER A 146 2.87 -7.96 15.47
CA SER A 146 2.17 -7.03 16.35
C SER A 146 0.79 -7.56 16.73
N THR A 147 0.39 -7.36 18.00
CA THR A 147 -1.03 -7.38 18.37
C THR A 147 -1.62 -6.01 18.12
N ALA A 148 -2.70 -5.96 17.35
CA ALA A 148 -3.43 -4.74 17.00
C ALA A 148 -4.81 -4.70 17.66
N ILE A 149 -5.22 -3.51 18.12
CA ILE A 149 -6.53 -3.26 18.74
C ILE A 149 -7.18 -2.09 18.05
N TRP A 150 -8.29 -2.33 17.40
CA TRP A 150 -9.18 -1.31 16.86
C TRP A 150 -10.27 -0.99 17.87
N MET A 151 -10.53 0.29 18.09
CA MET A 151 -11.57 0.78 18.99
C MET A 151 -12.65 1.49 18.20
N GLY A 152 -13.89 1.12 18.42
CA GLY A 152 -15.00 1.69 17.65
C GLY A 152 -16.25 1.90 18.47
N GLN A 153 -17.14 2.73 17.93
CA GLN A 153 -18.44 3.07 18.50
C GLN A 153 -19.56 2.84 17.48
N SER A 154 -20.72 2.46 18.00
CA SER A 154 -21.98 2.45 17.24
C SER A 154 -22.86 3.56 17.83
N ILE A 155 -23.01 4.64 17.09
CA ILE A 155 -23.77 5.80 17.58
C ILE A 155 -25.26 5.59 17.31
N ARG A 156 -26.07 5.79 18.34
CA ARG A 156 -27.53 5.63 18.20
C ARG A 156 -28.10 6.66 17.21
N GLY A 157 -28.78 6.17 16.19
CA GLY A 157 -29.39 7.01 15.13
C GLY A 157 -28.49 7.22 13.93
N GLU A 158 -27.25 6.73 13.95
CA GLU A 158 -26.36 6.70 12.79
C GLU A 158 -26.30 5.29 12.19
N ALA A 159 -26.14 5.20 10.88
CA ALA A 159 -25.86 3.94 10.20
C ALA A 159 -24.36 3.64 10.26
N GLY A 160 -24.02 2.41 10.68
CA GLY A 160 -22.63 1.95 10.67
C GLY A 160 -21.88 2.12 11.99
N HIS A 161 -20.57 2.05 11.88
CA HIS A 161 -19.64 2.13 12.99
C HIS A 161 -18.60 3.21 12.74
N ARG A 162 -18.15 3.88 13.82
CA ARG A 162 -17.01 4.80 13.77
C ARG A 162 -15.81 4.09 14.37
N ILE A 163 -14.69 4.05 13.68
CA ILE A 163 -13.39 3.69 14.27
C ILE A 163 -12.83 4.98 14.87
N ILE A 164 -12.61 5.00 16.17
CA ILE A 164 -12.24 6.20 16.92
C ILE A 164 -10.78 6.18 17.39
N ASP A 165 -10.19 4.98 17.51
CA ASP A 165 -8.83 4.84 18.00
C ASP A 165 -8.22 3.51 17.55
N TYR A 166 -6.89 3.42 17.60
CA TYR A 166 -6.10 2.27 17.23
C TYR A 166 -4.88 2.17 18.14
N TYR A 167 -4.53 0.95 18.54
CA TYR A 167 -3.30 0.67 19.26
C TYR A 167 -2.63 -0.58 18.73
N GLU A 168 -1.31 -0.54 18.61
CA GLU A 168 -0.50 -1.66 18.16
C GLU A 168 0.78 -1.74 19.00
N SER A 169 1.17 -2.96 19.37
CA SER A 169 2.47 -3.25 19.98
C SER A 169 2.90 -4.68 19.68
N SER A 170 4.18 -4.96 19.74
CA SER A 170 4.74 -6.30 19.53
C SER A 170 5.62 -6.72 20.70
N GLY A 171 5.70 -8.04 20.94
CA GLY A 171 6.54 -8.61 21.99
C GLY A 171 6.01 -8.45 23.41
N GLU A 172 4.78 -7.94 23.57
CA GLU A 172 4.15 -7.68 24.84
C GLU A 172 3.17 -8.80 25.25
N GLY A 173 3.05 -9.03 26.55
CA GLY A 173 2.05 -9.94 27.08
C GLY A 173 0.66 -9.30 27.18
N LEU A 174 -0.40 -10.11 27.28
CA LEU A 174 -1.79 -9.67 27.36
C LEU A 174 -2.03 -8.59 28.44
N HIS A 175 -1.32 -8.69 29.56
CA HIS A 175 -1.44 -7.71 30.66
C HIS A 175 -1.09 -6.27 30.23
N HIS A 176 -0.14 -6.10 29.32
CA HIS A 176 0.22 -4.80 28.76
C HIS A 176 -0.99 -4.13 28.06
N TYR A 177 -1.65 -4.88 27.20
CA TYR A 177 -2.82 -4.37 26.45
C TYR A 177 -4.02 -4.09 27.34
N ILE A 178 -4.25 -4.94 28.35
CA ILE A 178 -5.30 -4.72 29.35
C ILE A 178 -5.03 -3.43 30.13
N SER A 179 -3.78 -3.22 30.57
CA SER A 179 -3.38 -2.00 31.26
C SER A 179 -3.52 -0.76 30.40
N TYR A 180 -3.17 -0.86 29.10
CA TYR A 180 -3.38 0.21 28.13
C TYR A 180 -4.87 0.61 28.04
N LEU A 181 -5.77 -0.37 27.83
CA LEU A 181 -7.20 -0.10 27.74
C LEU A 181 -7.78 0.50 29.02
N HIS A 182 -7.33 0.05 30.19
CA HIS A 182 -7.80 0.59 31.47
C HIS A 182 -7.41 2.05 31.71
N ASN A 183 -6.37 2.56 31.04
CA ASN A 183 -5.95 3.96 31.13
C ASN A 183 -6.67 4.88 30.15
N LEU A 184 -7.49 4.33 29.26
CA LEU A 184 -8.30 5.12 28.33
C LEU A 184 -9.61 5.60 28.99
N PRO A 185 -10.14 6.75 28.57
CA PRO A 185 -11.38 7.31 29.14
C PRO A 185 -12.65 6.61 28.65
N TYR A 186 -12.51 5.46 27.97
CA TYR A 186 -13.60 4.79 27.29
C TYR A 186 -14.35 3.82 28.19
N VAL A 187 -15.66 3.68 27.98
CA VAL A 187 -16.47 2.61 28.59
C VAL A 187 -16.55 1.46 27.60
N PHE A 188 -15.75 0.42 27.83
CA PHE A 188 -15.73 -0.76 26.98
C PHE A 188 -16.87 -1.72 27.33
N VAL A 189 -17.58 -2.21 26.30
CA VAL A 189 -18.75 -3.11 26.48
C VAL A 189 -18.61 -4.43 25.74
N ARG A 190 -17.73 -4.52 24.75
CA ARG A 190 -17.52 -5.73 23.97
C ARG A 190 -16.12 -5.79 23.39
N HIS A 191 -15.55 -7.01 23.41
CA HIS A 191 -14.27 -7.33 22.81
C HIS A 191 -14.47 -8.44 21.79
N TYR A 192 -13.96 -8.25 20.57
CA TYR A 192 -13.95 -9.23 19.49
C TYR A 192 -12.52 -9.70 19.28
N PHE A 193 -12.30 -11.03 19.23
CA PHE A 193 -11.00 -11.66 19.05
C PHE A 193 -11.00 -12.53 17.79
#